data_0bd7b8500471d266ccdea83d2ee7f298
#
_entry.id   0bd7b8500471d266ccdea83d2ee7f298
#
_cell.length_a   1.000
_cell.length_b   1.000
_cell.length_c   1.000
_cell.angle_alpha   90.00
_cell.angle_beta   90.00
_cell.angle_gamma   90.00
#
_symmetry.space_group_name_H-M   'P 1'
#
loop_
_entity.id
_entity.type
_entity.pdbx_description
1 polymer ?
#
loop_
_entity_poly.entity_id
_entity_poly.type
_entity_poly.pdbx_seq_one_letter_code
_entity_poly.pdbx_strand_id
1 'polypeptide(L)'
;MKIFISSLFVLAALVVFAFVPMSKTKFISNIHSEKGEGIQFIESDWNRALAEAKKQNKLIFLDAYATWCGPCKLLKKNTFPNKEAGEYFNANFINVAMDMEKGDGPALSQKYGVNAYPTLIITDADGKIITYTKGYIKPKELIDFGKFGMSQVKK
;
A
#
# COMPACT_ATOMS: atom_id res chain seq x y z
N MET A 1 -26.41 23.92 -87.08
CA MET A 1 -25.14 23.16 -87.20
C MET A 1 -24.92 22.41 -85.95
N LYS A 2 -24.79 21.15 -85.98
CA LYS A 2 -24.99 20.02 -85.09
C LYS A 2 -24.56 20.22 -83.64
N ILE A 3 -25.51 20.08 -82.71
CA ILE A 3 -25.37 20.07 -81.27
C ILE A 3 -25.32 18.57 -80.90
N PHE A 4 -24.18 18.17 -80.28
CA PHE A 4 -24.07 16.86 -79.66
C PHE A 4 -24.29 17.01 -78.14
N ILE A 5 -25.39 16.47 -77.68
CA ILE A 5 -25.71 16.38 -76.28
C ILE A 5 -25.06 15.07 -75.74
N SER A 6 -24.04 15.21 -74.95
CA SER A 6 -23.44 14.07 -74.23
C SER A 6 -24.06 13.99 -72.85
N SER A 7 -24.76 12.90 -72.61
CA SER A 7 -25.44 12.54 -71.39
C SER A 7 -24.38 12.10 -70.32
N LEU A 8 -24.24 12.87 -69.28
CA LEU A 8 -23.38 12.54 -68.16
C LEU A 8 -24.20 11.85 -67.04
N PHE A 9 -24.08 10.54 -66.97
CA PHE A 9 -24.63 9.77 -65.87
C PHE A 9 -23.86 10.11 -64.61
N VAL A 10 -24.50 10.83 -63.70
CA VAL A 10 -24.00 11.03 -62.34
C VAL A 10 -24.41 9.83 -61.49
N LEU A 11 -23.47 8.97 -61.20
CA LEU A 11 -23.63 7.88 -60.27
C LEU A 11 -23.52 8.44 -58.84
N ALA A 12 -24.66 8.62 -58.16
CA ALA A 12 -24.69 9.00 -56.76
C ALA A 12 -24.34 7.79 -55.90
N ALA A 13 -23.10 7.70 -55.47
CA ALA A 13 -22.68 6.73 -54.45
C ALA A 13 -23.17 7.17 -53.08
N LEU A 14 -24.24 6.56 -52.59
CA LEU A 14 -24.70 6.68 -51.20
C LEU A 14 -23.68 6.01 -50.26
N VAL A 15 -22.81 6.81 -49.68
CA VAL A 15 -21.97 6.37 -48.56
C VAL A 15 -22.84 6.26 -47.31
N VAL A 16 -23.34 5.05 -47.05
CA VAL A 16 -24.00 4.75 -45.77
C VAL A 16 -22.91 4.72 -44.70
N PHE A 17 -22.77 5.84 -43.97
CA PHE A 17 -21.95 5.93 -42.79
C PHE A 17 -22.63 5.11 -41.70
N ALA A 18 -22.24 3.84 -41.56
CA ALA A 18 -22.67 2.99 -40.46
C ALA A 18 -22.12 3.58 -39.15
N PHE A 19 -23.01 4.26 -38.45
CA PHE A 19 -22.76 4.74 -37.07
C PHE A 19 -22.67 3.49 -36.17
N VAL A 20 -21.45 2.97 -35.98
CA VAL A 20 -21.19 1.93 -34.99
C VAL A 20 -21.27 2.59 -33.63
N PRO A 21 -22.25 2.23 -32.78
CA PRO A 21 -22.26 2.73 -31.41
C PRO A 21 -21.02 2.20 -30.72
N MET A 22 -20.10 3.10 -30.40
CA MET A 22 -18.91 2.82 -29.55
C MET A 22 -19.41 2.46 -28.16
N SER A 23 -19.68 1.15 -28.00
CA SER A 23 -19.96 0.57 -26.69
C SER A 23 -18.82 0.93 -25.78
N LYS A 24 -19.09 1.80 -24.80
CA LYS A 24 -18.16 2.08 -23.69
C LYS A 24 -18.03 0.80 -22.89
N THR A 25 -17.21 -0.13 -23.36
CA THR A 25 -16.70 -1.20 -22.53
C THR A 25 -15.94 -0.52 -21.40
N LYS A 26 -16.61 -0.49 -20.25
CA LYS A 26 -16.01 -0.13 -18.97
C LYS A 26 -14.92 -1.18 -18.73
N PHE A 27 -13.70 -0.87 -19.19
CA PHE A 27 -12.52 -1.60 -18.77
C PHE A 27 -12.42 -1.36 -17.26
N ILE A 28 -13.09 -2.21 -16.49
CA ILE A 28 -12.72 -2.45 -15.11
C ILE A 28 -11.39 -3.18 -15.25
N SER A 29 -10.31 -2.39 -15.31
CA SER A 29 -9.00 -2.91 -15.03
C SER A 29 -9.04 -3.36 -13.58
N ASN A 30 -9.39 -4.63 -13.35
CA ASN A 30 -8.94 -5.36 -12.19
C ASN A 30 -7.41 -5.40 -12.27
N ILE A 31 -6.76 -4.29 -11.93
CA ILE A 31 -5.40 -4.31 -11.45
C ILE A 31 -5.50 -4.94 -10.06
N HIS A 32 -5.73 -6.24 -10.04
CA HIS A 32 -5.25 -7.08 -8.97
C HIS A 32 -3.73 -7.08 -9.18
N SER A 33 -3.06 -6.02 -8.68
CA SER A 33 -1.67 -6.13 -8.32
C SER A 33 -1.63 -7.40 -7.47
N GLU A 34 -0.87 -8.40 -7.89
CA GLU A 34 -0.46 -9.50 -7.02
C GLU A 34 0.38 -8.89 -5.89
N LYS A 35 -0.31 -8.25 -4.95
CA LYS A 35 0.25 -7.90 -3.66
C LYS A 35 0.53 -9.23 -3.00
N GLY A 36 1.81 -9.52 -2.75
CA GLY A 36 2.21 -10.71 -2.02
C GLY A 36 1.34 -10.90 -0.76
N GLU A 37 1.07 -12.14 -0.39
CA GLU A 37 0.08 -12.50 0.65
C GLU A 37 0.35 -11.91 2.04
N GLY A 38 1.51 -11.28 2.29
CA GLY A 38 1.92 -10.73 3.59
C GLY A 38 1.77 -9.21 3.73
N ILE A 39 2.29 -8.70 4.84
CA ILE A 39 2.35 -7.27 5.12
C ILE A 39 3.30 -6.60 4.12
N GLN A 40 2.82 -5.54 3.46
CA GLN A 40 3.59 -4.74 2.52
C GLN A 40 4.23 -3.57 3.26
N PHE A 41 5.56 -3.49 3.26
CA PHE A 41 6.30 -2.45 3.95
C PHE A 41 6.86 -1.39 3.00
N ILE A 42 6.85 -0.15 3.46
CA ILE A 42 7.76 0.90 3.00
C ILE A 42 9.10 0.61 3.66
N GLU A 43 10.14 0.36 2.88
CA GLU A 43 11.45 0.04 3.41
C GLU A 43 12.28 1.31 3.62
N SER A 44 12.76 1.53 4.85
CA SER A 44 13.75 2.55 5.21
C SER A 44 13.39 4.00 4.85
N ASP A 45 12.09 4.33 4.76
CA ASP A 45 11.62 5.68 4.42
C ASP A 45 10.49 6.13 5.36
N TRP A 46 10.91 6.66 6.52
CA TRP A 46 9.98 7.16 7.53
C TRP A 46 9.19 8.37 7.07
N ASN A 47 9.82 9.28 6.33
CA ASN A 47 9.15 10.49 5.84
C ASN A 47 8.03 10.17 4.86
N ARG A 48 8.26 9.20 3.97
CA ARG A 48 7.23 8.68 3.09
C ARG A 48 6.08 8.03 3.87
N ALA A 49 6.38 7.27 4.92
CA ALA A 49 5.35 6.66 5.76
C ALA A 49 4.46 7.72 6.43
N LEU A 50 5.02 8.80 6.97
CA LEU A 50 4.29 9.94 7.53
C LEU A 50 3.39 10.61 6.46
N ALA A 51 3.94 10.88 5.27
CA ALA A 51 3.20 11.51 4.18
C ALA A 51 2.01 10.66 3.73
N GLU A 52 2.22 9.34 3.53
CA GLU A 52 1.16 8.42 3.14
C GLU A 52 0.10 8.24 4.24
N ALA A 53 0.52 8.23 5.52
CA ALA A 53 -0.40 8.15 6.64
C ALA A 53 -1.35 9.35 6.71
N LYS A 54 -0.82 10.56 6.54
CA LYS A 54 -1.63 11.80 6.46
C LYS A 54 -2.58 11.77 5.27
N LYS A 55 -2.09 11.42 4.10
CA LYS A 55 -2.88 11.36 2.86
C LYS A 55 -4.03 10.37 2.95
N GLN A 56 -3.82 9.21 3.59
CA GLN A 56 -4.80 8.14 3.67
C GLN A 56 -5.58 8.12 4.99
N ASN A 57 -5.29 9.06 5.90
CA ASN A 57 -5.85 9.11 7.27
C ASN A 57 -5.73 7.77 8.00
N LYS A 58 -4.52 7.18 7.95
CA LYS A 58 -4.21 5.89 8.57
C LYS A 58 -3.17 6.05 9.67
N LEU A 59 -3.17 5.09 10.60
CA LEU A 59 -2.08 4.91 11.55
C LEU A 59 -0.86 4.33 10.85
N ILE A 60 0.30 4.45 11.49
CA ILE A 60 1.55 3.85 11.01
C ILE A 60 1.88 2.64 11.89
N PHE A 61 2.20 1.53 11.26
CA PHE A 61 2.83 0.36 11.90
C PHE A 61 4.31 0.35 11.55
N LEU A 62 5.16 0.52 12.56
CA LEU A 62 6.61 0.55 12.43
C LEU A 62 7.22 -0.75 12.97
N ASP A 63 7.93 -1.50 12.11
CA ASP A 63 8.87 -2.55 12.50
C ASP A 63 10.25 -1.93 12.70
N ALA A 64 10.61 -1.72 13.96
CA ALA A 64 11.93 -1.24 14.34
C ALA A 64 12.87 -2.44 14.58
N TYR A 65 13.77 -2.69 13.62
CA TYR A 65 14.62 -3.87 13.60
C TYR A 65 16.11 -3.53 13.49
N ALA A 66 16.96 -4.56 13.66
CA ALA A 66 18.36 -4.56 13.24
C ALA A 66 18.64 -5.80 12.37
N THR A 67 19.58 -5.70 11.42
CA THR A 67 19.84 -6.78 10.44
C THR A 67 20.37 -8.06 11.07
N TRP A 68 21.10 -7.96 12.19
CA TRP A 68 21.64 -9.09 12.93
C TRP A 68 20.63 -9.75 13.90
N CYS A 69 19.50 -9.10 14.15
CA CYS A 69 18.52 -9.53 15.15
C CYS A 69 17.83 -10.84 14.74
N GLY A 70 18.02 -11.89 15.52
CA GLY A 70 17.41 -13.21 15.29
C GLY A 70 15.87 -13.20 15.32
N PRO A 71 15.24 -12.67 16.40
CA PRO A 71 13.78 -12.58 16.49
C PRO A 71 13.15 -11.71 15.39
N CYS A 72 13.86 -10.68 14.88
CA CYS A 72 13.39 -9.90 13.73
C CYS A 72 13.30 -10.74 12.45
N LYS A 73 14.32 -11.61 12.24
CA LYS A 73 14.30 -12.57 11.12
C LYS A 73 13.14 -13.55 11.23
N LEU A 74 12.78 -13.95 12.45
CA LEU A 74 11.60 -14.82 12.68
C LEU A 74 10.28 -14.09 12.35
N LEU A 75 10.13 -12.81 12.68
CA LEU A 75 8.97 -12.01 12.25
C LEU A 75 8.85 -11.98 10.73
N LYS A 76 9.96 -11.66 10.04
CA LYS A 76 10.00 -11.61 8.56
C LYS A 76 9.71 -12.96 7.91
N LYS A 77 10.09 -14.06 8.55
CA LYS A 77 9.88 -15.42 8.03
C LYS A 77 8.50 -15.98 8.32
N ASN A 78 7.96 -15.77 9.53
CA ASN A 78 6.82 -16.53 10.02
C ASN A 78 5.58 -15.67 10.31
N THR A 79 5.74 -14.37 10.59
CA THR A 79 4.63 -13.51 11.02
C THR A 79 4.17 -12.59 9.89
N PHE A 80 5.07 -11.81 9.30
CA PHE A 80 4.73 -10.84 8.28
C PHE A 80 4.21 -11.46 6.96
N PRO A 81 4.65 -12.65 6.52
CA PRO A 81 4.11 -13.29 5.33
C PRO A 81 2.72 -13.89 5.51
N ASN A 82 2.18 -13.96 6.74
CA ASN A 82 0.87 -14.51 7.00
C ASN A 82 -0.23 -13.69 6.29
N LYS A 83 -1.09 -14.38 5.55
CA LYS A 83 -2.13 -13.77 4.73
C LYS A 83 -3.10 -12.89 5.53
N GLU A 84 -3.63 -13.42 6.64
CA GLU A 84 -4.60 -12.67 7.48
C GLU A 84 -3.96 -11.42 8.10
N ALA A 85 -2.70 -11.52 8.56
CA ALA A 85 -1.94 -10.38 9.04
C ALA A 85 -1.72 -9.36 7.92
N GLY A 86 -1.33 -9.81 6.72
CA GLY A 86 -1.17 -8.98 5.54
C GLY A 86 -2.45 -8.23 5.17
N GLU A 87 -3.56 -8.94 5.05
CA GLU A 87 -4.88 -8.34 4.75
C GLU A 87 -5.26 -7.27 5.79
N TYR A 88 -5.11 -7.60 7.08
CA TYR A 88 -5.46 -6.67 8.15
C TYR A 88 -4.58 -5.43 8.18
N PHE A 89 -3.24 -5.59 8.15
CA PHE A 89 -2.31 -4.47 8.27
C PHE A 89 -2.29 -3.59 7.03
N ASN A 90 -2.34 -4.16 5.83
CA ASN A 90 -2.37 -3.39 4.58
C ASN A 90 -3.67 -2.57 4.44
N ALA A 91 -4.80 -3.07 4.98
CA ALA A 91 -6.05 -2.33 4.97
C ALA A 91 -6.06 -1.14 5.95
N ASN A 92 -5.50 -1.32 7.15
CA ASN A 92 -5.70 -0.40 8.27
C ASN A 92 -4.51 0.50 8.58
N PHE A 93 -3.30 0.16 8.14
CA PHE A 93 -2.06 0.87 8.48
C PHE A 93 -1.26 1.26 7.25
N ILE A 94 -0.39 2.24 7.41
CA ILE A 94 0.81 2.41 6.60
C ILE A 94 1.92 1.65 7.31
N ASN A 95 2.43 0.60 6.68
CA ASN A 95 3.44 -0.25 7.29
C ASN A 95 4.82 0.21 6.84
N VAL A 96 5.75 0.38 7.76
CA VAL A 96 7.14 0.78 7.49
C VAL A 96 8.11 -0.08 8.29
N ALA A 97 9.17 -0.55 7.65
CA ALA A 97 10.26 -1.28 8.28
C ALA A 97 11.53 -0.43 8.27
N MET A 98 12.13 -0.23 9.46
CA MET A 98 13.30 0.62 9.63
C MET A 98 14.42 -0.15 10.29
N ASP A 99 15.59 -0.22 9.63
CA ASP A 99 16.83 -0.65 10.28
C ASP A 99 17.30 0.47 11.22
N MET A 100 17.14 0.25 12.52
CA MET A 100 17.43 1.27 13.53
C MET A 100 18.93 1.60 13.69
N GLU A 101 19.79 0.91 12.95
CA GLU A 101 21.24 1.14 12.95
C GLU A 101 21.73 1.79 11.65
N LYS A 102 20.82 2.09 10.67
CA LYS A 102 21.18 2.68 9.38
C LYS A 102 20.29 3.87 9.00
N GLY A 103 20.86 4.74 8.17
CA GLY A 103 20.14 5.91 7.66
C GLY A 103 19.52 6.76 8.78
N ASP A 104 18.20 6.98 8.71
CA ASP A 104 17.43 7.71 9.71
C ASP A 104 17.10 6.88 10.97
N GLY A 105 17.43 5.59 10.96
CA GLY A 105 17.14 4.66 12.06
C GLY A 105 17.67 5.08 13.42
N PRO A 106 18.96 5.49 13.57
CA PRO A 106 19.49 5.93 14.85
C PRO A 106 18.71 7.11 15.45
N ALA A 107 18.31 8.08 14.66
CA ALA A 107 17.50 9.22 15.12
C ALA A 107 16.10 8.77 15.56
N LEU A 108 15.47 7.86 14.82
CA LEU A 108 14.17 7.27 15.19
C LEU A 108 14.28 6.39 16.44
N SER A 109 15.35 5.62 16.57
CA SER A 109 15.64 4.81 17.76
C SER A 109 15.70 5.68 19.02
N GLN A 110 16.40 6.81 18.94
CA GLN A 110 16.47 7.79 20.03
C GLN A 110 15.10 8.43 20.29
N LYS A 111 14.40 8.89 19.22
CA LYS A 111 13.08 9.53 19.33
C LYS A 111 12.07 8.63 20.04
N TYR A 112 12.05 7.33 19.71
CA TYR A 112 11.08 6.38 20.23
C TYR A 112 11.56 5.56 21.42
N GLY A 113 12.79 5.78 21.90
CA GLY A 113 13.36 5.04 23.02
C GLY A 113 13.52 3.54 22.73
N VAL A 114 13.86 3.19 21.49
CA VAL A 114 14.04 1.79 21.08
C VAL A 114 15.34 1.28 21.70
N ASN A 115 15.24 0.33 22.62
CA ASN A 115 16.37 -0.26 23.35
C ASN A 115 16.44 -1.78 23.23
N ALA A 116 15.61 -2.37 22.39
CA ALA A 116 15.59 -3.81 22.10
C ALA A 116 14.99 -4.06 20.71
N TYR A 117 15.37 -5.16 20.06
CA TYR A 117 14.87 -5.56 18.75
C TYR A 117 14.22 -6.95 18.76
N PRO A 118 13.10 -7.11 18.01
CA PRO A 118 12.32 -6.08 17.37
C PRO A 118 11.51 -5.27 18.39
N THR A 119 11.25 -4.00 18.09
CA THR A 119 10.19 -3.21 18.71
C THR A 119 9.16 -2.85 17.65
N LEU A 120 7.91 -3.29 17.85
CA LEU A 120 6.79 -3.01 16.97
C LEU A 120 6.01 -1.84 17.55
N ILE A 121 5.85 -0.77 16.79
CA ILE A 121 5.26 0.49 17.26
C ILE A 121 4.07 0.86 16.38
N ILE A 122 2.96 1.28 16.99
CA ILE A 122 1.86 1.93 16.30
C ILE A 122 1.88 3.41 16.67
N THR A 123 1.89 4.28 15.63
CA THR A 123 1.82 5.73 15.79
C THR A 123 0.61 6.30 15.07
N ASP A 124 0.23 7.54 15.41
CA ASP A 124 -0.62 8.35 14.56
C ASP A 124 0.14 8.87 13.32
N ALA A 125 -0.56 9.61 12.46
CA ALA A 125 -0.01 10.18 11.23
C ALA A 125 1.03 11.28 11.46
N ASP A 126 1.15 11.80 12.69
CA ASP A 126 2.18 12.76 13.10
C ASP A 126 3.40 12.08 13.75
N GLY A 127 3.36 10.74 13.87
CA GLY A 127 4.41 9.94 14.46
C GLY A 127 4.41 9.96 15.99
N LYS A 128 3.30 10.28 16.64
CA LYS A 128 3.14 10.14 18.10
C LYS A 128 2.78 8.70 18.43
N ILE A 129 3.50 8.09 19.36
CA ILE A 129 3.25 6.70 19.79
C ILE A 129 1.84 6.56 20.38
N ILE A 130 1.11 5.57 19.90
CA ILE A 130 -0.16 5.10 20.45
C ILE A 130 0.08 3.89 21.35
N THR A 131 0.84 2.90 20.86
CA THR A 131 1.21 1.70 21.60
C THR A 131 2.45 1.05 21.00
N TYR A 132 3.08 0.18 21.76
CA TYR A 132 4.21 -0.63 21.28
C TYR A 132 4.28 -1.99 21.97
N THR A 133 4.99 -2.92 21.35
CA THR A 133 5.36 -4.21 21.93
C THR A 133 6.79 -4.57 21.53
N LYS A 134 7.46 -5.44 22.28
CA LYS A 134 8.84 -5.87 22.02
C LYS A 134 8.93 -7.36 21.85
N GLY A 135 9.85 -7.79 21.00
CA GLY A 135 10.14 -9.19 20.76
C GLY A 135 9.29 -9.81 19.65
N TYR A 136 9.52 -11.11 19.45
CA TYR A 136 8.80 -11.91 18.48
C TYR A 136 7.36 -12.17 18.94
N ILE A 137 6.40 -11.97 18.03
CA ILE A 137 4.99 -12.33 18.23
C ILE A 137 4.47 -13.12 17.02
N LYS A 138 3.50 -13.99 17.24
CA LYS A 138 2.85 -14.80 16.21
C LYS A 138 1.84 -13.98 15.38
N PRO A 139 1.40 -14.46 14.20
CA PRO A 139 0.46 -13.70 13.35
C PRO A 139 -0.82 -13.25 14.07
N LYS A 140 -1.44 -14.14 14.85
CA LYS A 140 -2.66 -13.80 15.61
C LYS A 140 -2.39 -12.69 16.64
N GLU A 141 -1.29 -12.80 17.37
CA GLU A 141 -0.90 -11.80 18.38
C GLU A 141 -0.61 -10.45 17.73
N LEU A 142 -0.01 -10.45 16.53
CA LEU A 142 0.21 -9.23 15.74
C LEU A 142 -1.12 -8.57 15.33
N ILE A 143 -2.09 -9.36 14.86
CA ILE A 143 -3.42 -8.82 14.53
C ILE A 143 -4.11 -8.25 15.78
N ASP A 144 -4.03 -8.93 16.91
CA ASP A 144 -4.61 -8.44 18.16
C ASP A 144 -3.94 -7.14 18.63
N PHE A 145 -2.61 -7.03 18.48
CA PHE A 145 -1.86 -5.79 18.73
C PHE A 145 -2.34 -4.65 17.80
N GLY A 146 -2.53 -4.91 16.51
CA GLY A 146 -3.07 -3.94 15.57
C GLY A 146 -4.47 -3.46 15.95
N LYS A 147 -5.36 -4.40 16.31
CA LYS A 147 -6.73 -4.09 16.79
C LYS A 147 -6.72 -3.22 18.05
N PHE A 148 -5.82 -3.56 18.99
CA PHE A 148 -5.63 -2.76 20.19
C PHE A 148 -5.22 -1.31 19.84
N GLY A 149 -4.19 -1.13 18.99
CA GLY A 149 -3.76 0.20 18.55
C GLY A 149 -4.89 1.02 17.93
N MET A 150 -5.68 0.41 17.03
CA MET A 150 -6.85 1.06 16.43
C MET A 150 -7.91 1.45 17.45
N SER A 151 -8.09 0.69 18.52
CA SER A 151 -9.09 0.99 19.55
C SER A 151 -8.73 2.22 20.40
N GLN A 152 -7.45 2.59 20.48
CA GLN A 152 -6.99 3.74 21.28
C GLN A 152 -7.31 5.10 20.64
N VAL A 153 -7.60 5.14 19.33
CA VAL A 153 -7.89 6.39 18.58
C VAL A 153 -9.37 6.59 18.29
N LYS A 154 -10.23 5.60 18.53
CA LYS A 154 -11.68 5.67 18.32
C LYS A 154 -12.47 6.29 19.50
N LYS A 155 -11.77 6.93 20.44
CA LYS A 155 -12.41 7.57 21.60
C LYS A 155 -12.58 9.07 21.39
#